data_07cde7e74a3344398378baa35acd2d26
#
_entry.id   07cde7e74a3344398378baa35acd2d26
#
_cell.length_a   1.000
_cell.length_b   1.000
_cell.length_c   1.000
_cell.angle_alpha   90.00
_cell.angle_beta   90.00
_cell.angle_gamma   90.00
#
_symmetry.space_group_name_H-M   'P 1'
#
loop_
_entity.id
_entity.type
_entity.pdbx_description
1 polymer ?
#
loop_
_entity_poly.entity_id
_entity_poly.type
_entity_poly.pdbx_seq_one_letter_code
_entity_poly.pdbx_strand_id
1 'polypeptide(L)'
;VDAGRSDQPFTIHMVNSDGGEERIEARSVIDASGTWNTPSPAGADGLPALGEQAVAAAGILSYLIPTPADARALSGKHVVVVGNGASAKTAITQLARIARRDPSTQITWVLRRGVVGNTFGGGAADELPERGALGQLAEKYVADGLADLVTGFRVTEVNRDGDRGILIAEDGRSLAPADQ
;
A
#
# COMPACT_ATOMS: atom_id res chain seq x y z
N VAL A 1 4.48 35.21 10.38
CA VAL A 1 5.50 34.59 9.51
C VAL A 1 6.84 34.95 10.09
N ASP A 2 7.59 34.00 10.65
CA ASP A 2 8.90 34.26 11.25
C ASP A 2 9.89 34.68 10.16
N ALA A 3 10.15 35.96 10.06
CA ALA A 3 11.21 36.51 9.23
C ALA A 3 12.56 35.98 9.77
N GLY A 4 13.36 35.34 8.90
CA GLY A 4 14.69 34.82 9.26
C GLY A 4 14.72 33.33 9.62
N ARG A 5 13.60 32.62 9.56
CA ARG A 5 13.57 31.16 9.81
C ARG A 5 14.47 30.38 8.86
N SER A 6 14.62 30.82 7.61
CA SER A 6 15.51 30.23 6.62
C SER A 6 17.01 30.37 6.97
N ASP A 7 17.35 31.29 7.86
CA ASP A 7 18.75 31.57 8.22
C ASP A 7 19.13 30.91 9.56
N GLN A 8 18.19 30.25 10.22
CA GLN A 8 18.43 29.54 11.46
C GLN A 8 18.83 28.08 11.18
N PRO A 9 19.78 27.53 11.95
CA PRO A 9 20.11 26.11 11.85
C PRO A 9 18.94 25.23 12.34
N PHE A 10 18.89 24.01 11.86
CA PHE A 10 18.03 22.98 12.42
C PHE A 10 18.62 22.48 13.72
N THR A 11 17.82 22.44 14.79
CA THR A 11 18.17 21.75 16.03
C THR A 11 17.62 20.34 16.00
N ILE A 12 18.49 19.34 16.04
CA ILE A 12 18.14 17.92 16.03
C ILE A 12 18.33 17.38 17.44
N HIS A 13 17.27 16.78 17.99
CA HIS A 13 17.33 16.03 19.24
C HIS A 13 17.59 14.57 18.92
N MET A 14 18.59 13.99 19.54
CA MET A 14 18.97 12.59 19.33
C MET A 14 18.98 11.85 20.66
N VAL A 15 18.65 10.57 20.59
CA VAL A 15 18.84 9.61 21.69
C VAL A 15 19.85 8.58 21.19
N ASN A 16 20.95 8.46 21.91
CA ASN A 16 22.00 7.49 21.61
C ASN A 16 21.57 6.06 22.02
N SER A 17 22.31 5.06 21.55
CA SER A 17 22.03 3.65 21.85
C SER A 17 22.12 3.30 23.35
N ASP A 18 22.81 4.12 24.13
CA ASP A 18 22.92 4.01 25.59
C ASP A 18 21.85 4.81 26.35
N GLY A 19 20.92 5.44 25.61
CA GLY A 19 19.84 6.26 26.16
C GLY A 19 20.24 7.71 26.48
N GLY A 20 21.47 8.11 26.17
CA GLY A 20 21.92 9.49 26.32
C GLY A 20 21.22 10.43 25.31
N GLU A 21 20.77 11.58 25.79
CA GLU A 21 20.14 12.59 24.94
C GLU A 21 21.14 13.69 24.60
N GLU A 22 21.14 14.11 23.33
CA GLU A 22 21.94 15.24 22.88
C GLU A 22 21.22 16.11 21.86
N ARG A 23 21.71 17.32 21.67
CA ARG A 23 21.25 18.25 20.62
C ARG A 23 22.41 18.63 19.74
N ILE A 24 22.18 18.54 18.45
CA ILE A 24 23.11 19.04 17.45
C ILE A 24 22.46 20.08 16.57
N GLU A 25 23.26 21.00 16.06
CA GLU A 25 22.81 21.97 15.07
C GLU A 25 23.31 21.59 13.68
N ALA A 26 22.43 21.64 12.70
CA ALA A 26 22.74 21.36 11.31
C ALA A 26 22.21 22.43 10.37
N ARG A 27 22.99 22.81 9.36
CA ARG A 27 22.54 23.75 8.33
C ARG A 27 21.46 23.14 7.45
N SER A 28 21.51 21.85 7.23
CA SER A 28 20.57 21.10 6.42
C SER A 28 20.35 19.71 7.00
N VAL A 29 19.13 19.22 6.89
CA VAL A 29 18.74 17.87 7.32
C VAL A 29 18.16 17.14 6.13
N ILE A 30 18.65 15.92 5.89
CA ILE A 30 18.08 14.98 4.93
C ILE A 30 17.39 13.90 5.73
N ASP A 31 16.05 13.90 5.71
CA ASP A 31 15.27 12.83 6.32
C ASP A 31 15.17 11.65 5.32
N ALA A 32 15.85 10.58 5.64
CA ALA A 32 15.83 9.33 4.90
C ALA A 32 15.26 8.17 5.74
N SER A 33 14.52 8.48 6.82
CA SER A 33 13.93 7.48 7.73
C SER A 33 12.84 6.64 7.08
N GLY A 34 12.25 7.14 5.98
CA GLY A 34 11.17 6.48 5.25
C GLY A 34 9.86 6.40 6.05
N THR A 35 8.94 5.59 5.57
CA THR A 35 7.61 5.40 6.18
C THR A 35 7.37 3.97 6.66
N TRP A 36 8.45 3.22 6.89
CA TRP A 36 8.35 1.80 7.21
C TRP A 36 7.52 1.52 8.48
N ASN A 37 7.68 2.38 9.49
CA ASN A 37 6.96 2.28 10.76
C ASN A 37 5.65 3.06 10.79
N THR A 38 5.32 3.79 9.72
CA THR A 38 4.11 4.58 9.57
C THR A 38 3.48 4.31 8.20
N PRO A 39 2.97 3.10 7.96
CA PRO A 39 2.38 2.74 6.68
C PRO A 39 1.14 3.58 6.39
N SER A 40 0.87 3.83 5.11
CA SER A 40 -0.40 4.46 4.71
C SER A 40 -1.56 3.52 5.01
N PRO A 41 -2.61 3.98 5.70
CA PRO A 41 -3.76 3.16 6.01
C PRO A 41 -4.60 2.84 4.77
N ALA A 42 -5.51 1.86 4.89
CA ALA A 42 -6.44 1.50 3.84
C ALA A 42 -7.58 2.51 3.68
N GLY A 43 -7.88 3.26 4.73
CA GLY A 43 -8.93 4.28 4.71
C GLY A 43 -8.73 5.34 3.64
N ALA A 44 -9.79 5.68 2.92
CA ALA A 44 -9.73 6.56 1.75
C ALA A 44 -9.44 8.03 2.08
N ASP A 45 -9.64 8.45 3.31
CA ASP A 45 -9.37 9.79 3.84
C ASP A 45 -7.93 9.97 4.38
N GLY A 46 -7.15 8.87 4.40
CA GLY A 46 -5.79 8.86 4.94
C GLY A 46 -5.71 8.53 6.43
N LEU A 47 -6.83 8.19 7.05
CA LEU A 47 -6.91 7.64 8.40
C LEU A 47 -7.15 6.12 8.31
N PRO A 48 -6.82 5.34 9.36
CA PRO A 48 -7.22 3.95 9.41
C PRO A 48 -8.73 3.80 9.29
N ALA A 49 -9.19 2.91 8.41
CA ALA A 49 -10.61 2.57 8.31
C ALA A 49 -11.11 1.97 9.63
N LEU A 50 -12.41 2.07 9.88
CA LEU A 50 -13.00 1.46 11.08
C LEU A 50 -12.71 -0.05 11.07
N GLY A 51 -12.18 -0.57 12.18
CA GLY A 51 -11.81 -1.98 12.32
C GLY A 51 -10.46 -2.38 11.70
N GLU A 52 -9.81 -1.52 10.90
CA GLU A 52 -8.54 -1.82 10.22
C GLU A 52 -7.45 -2.31 11.18
N GLN A 53 -7.28 -1.63 12.32
CA GLN A 53 -6.26 -2.01 13.30
C GLN A 53 -6.52 -3.39 13.93
N ALA A 54 -7.77 -3.74 14.18
CA ALA A 54 -8.14 -5.03 14.73
C ALA A 54 -7.87 -6.17 13.72
N VAL A 55 -8.17 -5.93 12.45
CA VAL A 55 -7.93 -6.88 11.36
C VAL A 55 -6.43 -7.04 11.09
N ALA A 56 -5.65 -5.96 11.20
CA ALA A 56 -4.19 -5.99 11.10
C ALA A 56 -3.56 -6.74 12.28
N ALA A 57 -4.03 -6.50 13.52
CA ALA A 57 -3.57 -7.23 14.70
C ALA A 57 -3.88 -8.74 14.64
N ALA A 58 -4.94 -9.13 13.92
CA ALA A 58 -5.27 -10.53 13.65
C ALA A 58 -4.44 -11.16 12.52
N GLY A 59 -3.53 -10.41 11.87
CA GLY A 59 -2.70 -10.90 10.77
C GLY A 59 -3.41 -11.07 9.44
N ILE A 60 -4.67 -10.62 9.32
CA ILE A 60 -5.47 -10.68 8.10
C ILE A 60 -5.11 -9.54 7.16
N LEU A 61 -4.78 -8.34 7.69
CA LEU A 61 -4.32 -7.19 6.94
C LEU A 61 -2.82 -6.98 7.16
N SER A 62 -2.08 -6.79 6.08
CA SER A 62 -0.65 -6.49 6.11
C SER A 62 -0.35 -5.19 5.36
N TYR A 63 0.50 -4.35 5.93
CA TYR A 63 1.03 -3.16 5.25
C TYR A 63 2.33 -3.44 4.48
N LEU A 64 2.84 -4.65 4.59
CA LEU A 64 4.09 -5.04 3.94
C LEU A 64 3.83 -5.58 2.54
N ILE A 65 4.76 -5.29 1.63
CA ILE A 65 4.78 -5.97 0.33
C ILE A 65 5.13 -7.45 0.59
N PRO A 66 4.31 -8.41 0.12
CA PRO A 66 4.62 -9.81 0.34
C PRO A 66 5.96 -10.18 -0.29
N THR A 67 6.80 -10.87 0.45
CA THR A 67 8.00 -11.49 -0.14
C THR A 67 7.59 -12.60 -1.12
N PRO A 68 8.49 -13.10 -1.97
CA PRO A 68 8.16 -14.26 -2.83
C PRO A 68 7.75 -15.52 -2.05
N ALA A 69 8.17 -15.64 -0.79
CA ALA A 69 7.75 -16.74 0.09
C ALA A 69 6.32 -16.52 0.61
N ASP A 70 6.01 -15.30 1.08
CA ASP A 70 4.68 -14.92 1.55
C ASP A 70 3.66 -15.04 0.41
N ALA A 71 4.01 -14.53 -0.78
CA ALA A 71 3.15 -14.63 -1.94
C ALA A 71 2.81 -16.09 -2.28
N ARG A 72 3.76 -17.04 -2.11
CA ARG A 72 3.47 -18.48 -2.31
C ARG A 72 2.49 -19.02 -1.26
N ALA A 73 2.55 -18.54 -0.03
CA ALA A 73 1.60 -18.94 1.01
C ALA A 73 0.17 -18.42 0.75
N LEU A 74 0.01 -17.49 -0.19
CA LEU A 74 -1.26 -16.94 -0.65
C LEU A 74 -1.83 -17.69 -1.88
N SER A 75 -1.17 -18.76 -2.36
CA SER A 75 -1.69 -19.60 -3.43
C SER A 75 -3.05 -20.20 -3.05
N GLY A 76 -4.01 -20.11 -3.95
CA GLY A 76 -5.38 -20.60 -3.74
C GLY A 76 -6.26 -19.70 -2.86
N LYS A 77 -5.77 -18.53 -2.46
CA LYS A 77 -6.48 -17.58 -1.59
C LYS A 77 -7.05 -16.39 -2.36
N HIS A 78 -8.01 -15.72 -1.76
CA HIS A 78 -8.46 -14.41 -2.21
C HIS A 78 -7.67 -13.31 -1.50
N VAL A 79 -6.96 -12.49 -2.26
CA VAL A 79 -6.13 -11.39 -1.76
C VAL A 79 -6.64 -10.07 -2.30
N VAL A 80 -6.85 -9.10 -1.41
CA VAL A 80 -7.23 -7.73 -1.78
C VAL A 80 -6.03 -6.80 -1.57
N VAL A 81 -5.63 -6.10 -2.63
CA VAL A 81 -4.58 -5.08 -2.59
C VAL A 81 -5.21 -3.70 -2.69
N VAL A 82 -4.99 -2.86 -1.67
CA VAL A 82 -5.54 -1.50 -1.61
C VAL A 82 -4.46 -0.47 -1.93
N GLY A 83 -4.76 0.42 -2.87
CA GLY A 83 -3.89 1.56 -3.19
C GLY A 83 -3.28 1.54 -4.58
N ASN A 84 -2.64 2.65 -4.97
CA ASN A 84 -2.08 2.86 -6.32
C ASN A 84 -0.56 3.17 -6.30
N GLY A 85 0.10 3.05 -5.17
CA GLY A 85 1.53 3.30 -5.05
C GLY A 85 2.40 2.22 -5.68
N ALA A 86 3.72 2.42 -5.68
CA ALA A 86 4.69 1.43 -6.15
C ALA A 86 4.56 0.12 -5.37
N SER A 87 4.31 0.18 -4.05
CA SER A 87 4.13 -1.00 -3.20
C SER A 87 2.94 -1.86 -3.65
N ALA A 88 1.79 -1.25 -3.95
CA ALA A 88 0.62 -1.98 -4.46
C ALA A 88 0.91 -2.65 -5.80
N LYS A 89 1.54 -1.94 -6.75
CA LYS A 89 1.93 -2.50 -8.05
C LYS A 89 2.92 -3.65 -7.90
N THR A 90 3.87 -3.54 -6.97
CA THR A 90 4.81 -4.62 -6.66
C THR A 90 4.08 -5.85 -6.09
N ALA A 91 3.13 -5.64 -5.16
CA ALA A 91 2.32 -6.71 -4.61
C ALA A 91 1.50 -7.40 -5.71
N ILE A 92 0.79 -6.65 -6.56
CA ILE A 92 0.05 -7.18 -7.72
C ILE A 92 0.97 -8.00 -8.62
N THR A 93 2.18 -7.49 -8.91
CA THR A 93 3.13 -8.19 -9.77
C THR A 93 3.56 -9.54 -9.18
N GLN A 94 3.77 -9.62 -7.88
CA GLN A 94 4.15 -10.85 -7.20
C GLN A 94 2.98 -11.85 -7.14
N LEU A 95 1.81 -11.38 -6.75
CA LEU A 95 0.59 -12.20 -6.64
C LEU A 95 0.14 -12.72 -8.00
N ALA A 96 0.18 -11.90 -9.07
CA ALA A 96 -0.18 -12.32 -10.42
C ALA A 96 0.71 -13.48 -10.95
N ARG A 97 1.98 -13.52 -10.53
CA ARG A 97 2.85 -14.67 -10.85
C ARG A 97 2.39 -15.96 -10.18
N ILE A 98 1.77 -15.86 -9.01
CA ILE A 98 1.19 -17.00 -8.30
C ILE A 98 -0.14 -17.38 -8.97
N ALA A 99 -1.05 -16.45 -9.21
CA ALA A 99 -2.33 -16.70 -9.88
C ALA A 99 -2.14 -17.34 -11.28
N ARG A 100 -1.07 -17.00 -11.99
CA ARG A 100 -0.73 -17.65 -13.27
C ARG A 100 -0.37 -19.13 -13.11
N ARG A 101 0.16 -19.55 -11.95
CA ARG A 101 0.53 -20.94 -11.65
C ARG A 101 -0.60 -21.69 -10.97
N ASP A 102 -1.40 -20.98 -10.21
CA ASP A 102 -2.56 -21.49 -9.47
C ASP A 102 -3.77 -20.59 -9.74
N PRO A 103 -4.59 -20.94 -10.73
CA PRO A 103 -5.76 -20.16 -11.12
C PRO A 103 -6.86 -20.06 -10.05
N SER A 104 -6.77 -20.82 -8.96
CA SER A 104 -7.66 -20.67 -7.81
C SER A 104 -7.34 -19.45 -6.94
N THR A 105 -6.15 -18.84 -7.14
CA THR A 105 -5.76 -17.59 -6.47
C THR A 105 -6.51 -16.43 -7.09
N GLN A 106 -7.26 -15.70 -6.27
CA GLN A 106 -8.03 -14.54 -6.68
C GLN A 106 -7.35 -13.26 -6.18
N ILE A 107 -7.23 -12.26 -7.04
CA ILE A 107 -6.63 -10.97 -6.69
C ILE A 107 -7.61 -9.86 -7.03
N THR A 108 -7.97 -9.05 -6.04
CA THR A 108 -8.77 -7.85 -6.23
C THR A 108 -7.92 -6.63 -5.94
N TRP A 109 -7.73 -5.76 -6.94
CA TRP A 109 -6.99 -4.51 -6.78
C TRP A 109 -7.94 -3.34 -6.63
N VAL A 110 -7.90 -2.69 -5.46
CA VAL A 110 -8.84 -1.65 -5.04
C VAL A 110 -8.22 -0.27 -5.15
N LEU A 111 -8.89 0.61 -5.86
CA LEU A 111 -8.50 2.00 -6.05
C LEU A 111 -9.60 2.95 -5.54
N ARG A 112 -9.23 3.94 -4.73
CA ARG A 112 -10.16 4.96 -4.24
C ARG A 112 -10.66 5.93 -5.33
N ARG A 113 -9.88 6.11 -6.41
CA ARG A 113 -10.27 6.96 -7.54
C ARG A 113 -11.12 6.19 -8.53
N GLY A 114 -12.16 6.85 -9.08
CA GLY A 114 -13.06 6.27 -10.07
C GLY A 114 -12.53 6.25 -11.51
N VAL A 115 -11.37 6.89 -11.75
CA VAL A 115 -10.79 7.03 -13.10
C VAL A 115 -9.49 6.24 -13.18
N VAL A 116 -9.39 5.39 -14.19
CA VAL A 116 -8.22 4.52 -14.42
C VAL A 116 -7.01 5.29 -14.99
N GLY A 117 -7.21 6.49 -15.59
CA GLY A 117 -6.26 7.24 -16.41
C GLY A 117 -4.78 7.17 -16.01
N ASN A 118 -4.42 7.52 -14.76
CA ASN A 118 -3.02 7.49 -14.30
C ASN A 118 -2.71 6.34 -13.32
N THR A 119 -3.55 5.31 -13.29
CA THR A 119 -3.38 4.19 -12.35
C THR A 119 -2.06 3.47 -12.58
N PHE A 120 -1.70 3.27 -13.84
CA PHE A 120 -0.50 2.53 -14.21
C PHE A 120 0.76 3.42 -14.33
N GLY A 121 0.62 4.76 -14.19
CA GLY A 121 1.72 5.71 -14.29
C GLY A 121 1.99 6.18 -15.71
N GLY A 122 3.16 6.79 -15.92
CA GLY A 122 3.55 7.39 -17.21
C GLY A 122 3.92 6.39 -18.31
N GLY A 123 3.92 5.10 -18.03
CA GLY A 123 4.30 4.07 -19.00
C GLY A 123 5.71 4.29 -19.55
N ALA A 124 5.85 4.23 -20.88
CA ALA A 124 7.13 4.47 -21.55
C ALA A 124 7.62 5.94 -21.45
N ALA A 125 6.73 6.88 -21.11
CA ALA A 125 7.06 8.29 -20.90
C ALA A 125 7.31 8.64 -19.43
N ASP A 126 7.37 7.65 -18.53
CA ASP A 126 7.68 7.89 -17.13
C ASP A 126 9.15 8.33 -16.97
N GLU A 127 9.37 9.41 -16.22
CA GLU A 127 10.72 9.92 -15.92
C GLU A 127 11.62 8.88 -15.23
N LEU A 128 11.00 7.92 -14.52
CA LEU A 128 11.68 6.80 -13.90
C LEU A 128 11.33 5.51 -14.66
N PRO A 129 12.24 5.00 -15.52
CA PRO A 129 11.98 3.85 -16.39
C PRO A 129 11.47 2.61 -15.65
N GLU A 130 12.03 2.31 -14.47
CA GLU A 130 11.61 1.16 -13.66
C GLU A 130 10.20 1.32 -13.10
N ARG A 131 9.80 2.55 -12.73
CA ARG A 131 8.44 2.87 -12.30
C ARG A 131 7.45 2.71 -13.45
N GLY A 132 7.83 3.17 -14.64
CA GLY A 132 7.05 2.99 -15.87
C GLY A 132 6.86 1.51 -16.20
N ALA A 133 7.94 0.74 -16.19
CA ALA A 133 7.90 -0.70 -16.45
C ALA A 133 7.03 -1.47 -15.45
N LEU A 134 7.11 -1.13 -14.16
CA LEU A 134 6.27 -1.71 -13.11
C LEU A 134 4.78 -1.41 -13.37
N GLY A 135 4.46 -0.19 -13.77
CA GLY A 135 3.09 0.21 -14.13
C GLY A 135 2.55 -0.56 -15.32
N GLN A 136 3.30 -0.65 -16.40
CA GLN A 136 2.94 -1.42 -17.60
C GLN A 136 2.73 -2.91 -17.30
N LEU A 137 3.57 -3.47 -16.42
CA LEU A 137 3.44 -4.88 -16.02
C LEU A 137 2.15 -5.12 -15.21
N ALA A 138 1.81 -4.21 -14.29
CA ALA A 138 0.57 -4.28 -13.53
C ALA A 138 -0.66 -4.14 -14.45
N GLU A 139 -0.62 -3.20 -15.40
CA GLU A 139 -1.66 -3.06 -16.44
C GLU A 139 -1.87 -4.34 -17.23
N LYS A 140 -0.77 -4.93 -17.69
CA LYS A 140 -0.82 -6.20 -18.40
C LYS A 140 -1.48 -7.30 -17.58
N TYR A 141 -1.19 -7.41 -16.29
CA TYR A 141 -1.78 -8.47 -15.45
C TYR A 141 -3.28 -8.27 -15.23
N VAL A 142 -3.75 -7.03 -15.15
CA VAL A 142 -5.19 -6.73 -15.14
C VAL A 142 -5.82 -7.09 -16.49
N ALA A 143 -5.19 -6.72 -17.61
CA ALA A 143 -5.67 -7.05 -18.96
C ALA A 143 -5.69 -8.56 -19.23
N ASP A 144 -4.72 -9.31 -18.69
CA ASP A 144 -4.65 -10.78 -18.77
C ASP A 144 -5.69 -11.47 -17.84
N GLY A 145 -6.47 -10.74 -17.05
CA GLY A 145 -7.47 -11.29 -16.11
C GLY A 145 -6.86 -11.94 -14.87
N LEU A 146 -5.62 -11.62 -14.53
CA LEU A 146 -4.93 -12.16 -13.33
C LEU A 146 -5.20 -11.35 -12.06
N ALA A 147 -5.77 -10.16 -12.20
CA ALA A 147 -6.21 -9.31 -11.10
C ALA A 147 -7.45 -8.51 -11.53
N ASP A 148 -8.49 -8.53 -10.72
CA ASP A 148 -9.70 -7.75 -10.92
C ASP A 148 -9.47 -6.33 -10.38
N LEU A 149 -9.72 -5.32 -11.22
CA LEU A 149 -9.56 -3.92 -10.85
C LEU A 149 -10.89 -3.31 -10.41
N VAL A 150 -10.97 -2.89 -9.16
CA VAL A 150 -12.12 -2.19 -8.58
C VAL A 150 -11.77 -0.73 -8.37
N THR A 151 -12.46 0.18 -9.06
CA THR A 151 -12.22 1.62 -8.98
C THR A 151 -13.35 2.36 -8.25
N GLY A 152 -13.05 3.57 -7.76
CA GLY A 152 -14.03 4.37 -7.01
C GLY A 152 -14.47 3.71 -5.70
N PHE A 153 -13.67 2.82 -5.15
CA PHE A 153 -13.98 2.13 -3.91
C PHE A 153 -13.23 2.82 -2.75
N ARG A 154 -13.94 3.72 -2.07
CA ARG A 154 -13.39 4.51 -0.98
C ARG A 154 -13.60 3.76 0.33
N VAL A 155 -12.58 3.01 0.76
CA VAL A 155 -12.64 2.20 1.98
C VAL A 155 -12.91 3.09 3.20
N THR A 156 -13.91 2.76 3.99
CA THR A 156 -14.26 3.41 5.26
C THR A 156 -14.22 2.43 6.44
N GLU A 157 -14.42 1.14 6.16
CA GLU A 157 -14.50 0.13 7.19
C GLU A 157 -13.88 -1.19 6.70
N VAL A 158 -13.27 -1.93 7.63
CA VAL A 158 -12.77 -3.29 7.40
C VAL A 158 -13.33 -4.19 8.51
N ASN A 159 -14.23 -5.07 8.14
CA ASN A 159 -14.85 -6.02 9.06
C ASN A 159 -14.14 -7.36 9.04
N ARG A 160 -14.20 -8.07 10.16
CA ARG A 160 -13.69 -9.43 10.26
C ARG A 160 -14.85 -10.42 10.12
N ASP A 161 -14.63 -11.44 9.26
CA ASP A 161 -15.51 -12.59 9.11
C ASP A 161 -14.67 -13.88 9.28
N GLY A 162 -14.66 -14.42 10.50
CA GLY A 162 -13.76 -15.52 10.86
C GLY A 162 -12.28 -15.13 10.71
N ASP A 163 -11.60 -15.80 9.79
CA ASP A 163 -10.18 -15.56 9.44
C ASP A 163 -10.03 -14.71 8.17
N ARG A 164 -11.09 -14.02 7.74
CA ARG A 164 -11.14 -13.20 6.54
C ARG A 164 -11.49 -11.75 6.86
N GLY A 165 -11.08 -10.84 5.96
CA GLY A 165 -11.43 -9.43 6.00
C GLY A 165 -12.49 -9.08 4.94
N ILE A 166 -13.42 -8.19 5.28
CA ILE A 166 -14.40 -7.62 4.36
C ILE A 166 -14.19 -6.12 4.30
N LEU A 167 -13.87 -5.59 3.11
CA LEU A 167 -13.76 -4.16 2.90
C LEU A 167 -15.15 -3.58 2.56
N ILE A 168 -15.47 -2.46 3.20
CA ILE A 168 -16.70 -1.69 2.98
C ILE A 168 -16.32 -0.29 2.51
N ALA A 169 -16.99 0.16 1.47
CA ALA A 169 -16.82 1.49 0.91
C ALA A 169 -17.82 2.51 1.49
N GLU A 170 -17.48 3.79 1.36
CA GLU A 170 -18.31 4.94 1.75
C GLU A 170 -19.73 4.90 1.16
N ASP A 171 -19.90 4.34 -0.03
CA ASP A 171 -21.17 4.19 -0.71
C ASP A 171 -21.95 2.91 -0.34
N GLY A 172 -21.49 2.16 0.64
CA GLY A 172 -22.11 0.95 1.15
C GLY A 172 -21.77 -0.32 0.36
N ARG A 173 -21.00 -0.24 -0.73
CA ARG A 173 -20.51 -1.46 -1.40
C ARG A 173 -19.57 -2.23 -0.48
N SER A 174 -19.63 -3.56 -0.58
CA SER A 174 -18.66 -4.44 0.09
C SER A 174 -18.00 -5.37 -0.92
N LEU A 175 -16.78 -5.78 -0.63
CA LEU A 175 -16.11 -6.83 -1.37
C LEU A 175 -16.40 -8.21 -0.76
N ALA A 176 -16.20 -9.26 -1.54
CA ALA A 176 -16.21 -10.61 -1.01
C ALA A 176 -15.12 -10.77 0.07
N PRO A 177 -15.34 -11.62 1.09
CA PRO A 177 -14.33 -11.87 2.12
C PRO A 177 -13.00 -12.31 1.53
N ALA A 178 -11.92 -11.66 1.98
CA ALA A 178 -10.56 -11.93 1.54
C ALA A 178 -9.73 -12.58 2.65
N ASP A 179 -8.85 -13.47 2.26
CA ASP A 179 -7.93 -14.14 3.19
C ASP A 179 -6.78 -13.21 3.62
N GLN A 180 -6.49 -12.21 2.77
CA GLN A 180 -5.54 -11.13 3.07
C GLN A 180 -5.81 -9.91 2.21
#